data_87142c84922b77b3c25897b40e96d2bd
#
_entry.id   87142c84922b77b3c25897b40e96d2bd
#
_cell.length_a   1.000
_cell.length_b   1.000
_cell.length_c   1.000
_cell.angle_alpha   90.00
_cell.angle_beta   90.00
_cell.angle_gamma   90.00
#
_symmetry.space_group_name_H-M   'P 1'
#
loop_
_entity.id
_entity.type
_entity.pdbx_description
1 polymer ?
#
loop_
_entity_poly.entity_id
_entity_poly.type
_entity_poly.pdbx_seq_one_letter_code
_entity_poly.pdbx_strand_id
1 'polypeptide(L)'
;MNSLARLGSYVCQSVQIAGCGLQQVRTKYADWRMIRDVKRRKCVSEHAKERLRVNSLRKNDILPLELREVADAEIAAFPRDSSLVRVRERCALTSRPRGVVHKYRLSRIVWRHLADYNKLSGVQRAMW
;
A
#
# COMPACT_ATOMS: atom_id res chain seq x y z
N MET A 1 28.62 -6.00 -32.16
CA MET A 1 28.55 -4.57 -31.84
C MET A 1 27.11 -4.10 -31.74
N ASN A 2 26.30 -4.50 -30.73
CA ASN A 2 24.90 -4.01 -30.61
C ASN A 2 24.32 -4.04 -29.19
N SER A 3 25.16 -4.17 -28.14
CA SER A 3 24.65 -4.20 -26.75
C SER A 3 24.46 -2.80 -26.13
N LEU A 4 25.22 -1.82 -26.60
CA LEU A 4 25.15 -0.43 -26.09
C LEU A 4 23.93 0.35 -26.60
N ALA A 5 23.43 0.01 -27.81
CA ALA A 5 22.23 0.64 -28.38
C ALA A 5 20.94 0.27 -27.62
N ARG A 6 20.88 -0.93 -27.00
CA ARG A 6 19.73 -1.37 -26.19
C ARG A 6 19.65 -0.67 -24.84
N LEU A 7 20.77 -0.31 -24.23
CA LEU A 7 20.78 0.44 -22.96
C LEU A 7 20.30 1.89 -23.14
N GLY A 8 20.61 2.51 -24.28
CA GLY A 8 20.13 3.86 -24.60
C GLY A 8 18.61 3.97 -24.74
N SER A 9 17.94 2.91 -25.24
CA SER A 9 16.48 2.92 -25.38
C SER A 9 15.75 2.80 -24.04
N TYR A 10 16.31 2.07 -23.07
CA TYR A 10 15.73 1.94 -21.73
C TYR A 10 15.87 3.23 -20.92
N VAL A 11 16.96 3.95 -21.07
CA VAL A 11 17.15 5.23 -20.38
C VAL A 11 16.21 6.31 -20.95
N CYS A 12 15.99 6.29 -22.27
CA CYS A 12 15.10 7.25 -22.91
C CYS A 12 13.61 7.01 -22.58
N GLN A 13 13.17 5.75 -22.43
CA GLN A 13 11.80 5.43 -22.00
C GLN A 13 11.52 5.83 -20.55
N SER A 14 12.49 5.73 -19.64
CA SER A 14 12.30 6.16 -18.26
C SER A 14 12.20 7.68 -18.11
N VAL A 15 12.84 8.44 -19.00
CA VAL A 15 12.77 9.90 -18.99
C VAL A 15 11.45 10.43 -19.63
N GLN A 16 10.87 9.72 -20.58
CA GLN A 16 9.59 10.13 -21.19
C GLN A 16 8.39 9.95 -20.24
N ILE A 17 8.44 9.00 -19.30
CA ILE A 17 7.40 8.83 -18.28
C ILE A 17 7.44 9.97 -17.24
N ALA A 18 8.59 10.63 -17.05
CA ALA A 18 8.74 11.77 -16.15
C ALA A 18 8.11 13.07 -16.68
N GLY A 19 7.75 13.14 -17.96
CA GLY A 19 7.20 14.33 -18.60
C GLY A 19 5.68 14.49 -18.56
N CYS A 20 4.96 13.49 -18.04
CA CYS A 20 3.50 13.51 -18.00
C CYS A 20 3.00 13.91 -16.61
N GLY A 21 2.85 15.21 -16.41
CA GLY A 21 2.14 15.78 -15.26
C GLY A 21 2.93 15.77 -13.96
N LEU A 22 3.05 16.91 -13.35
CA LEU A 22 3.63 17.26 -12.04
C LEU A 22 3.04 16.49 -10.83
N GLN A 23 2.75 15.22 -10.97
CA GLN A 23 2.65 14.37 -9.80
C GLN A 23 4.07 14.14 -9.31
N GLN A 24 4.44 14.81 -8.24
CA GLN A 24 5.63 14.48 -7.46
C GLN A 24 5.50 13.02 -7.02
N VAL A 25 5.95 12.12 -7.89
CA VAL A 25 6.17 10.73 -7.51
C VAL A 25 7.24 10.79 -6.43
N ARG A 26 6.86 10.48 -5.20
CA ARG A 26 7.81 10.41 -4.12
C ARG A 26 8.87 9.37 -4.45
N THR A 27 10.02 9.82 -4.82
CA THR A 27 11.19 8.98 -5.06
C THR A 27 11.81 8.48 -3.74
N LYS A 28 11.45 9.10 -2.62
CA LYS A 28 12.04 8.79 -1.31
C LYS A 28 10.97 8.48 -0.26
N TYR A 29 11.10 7.34 0.39
CA TYR A 29 10.26 6.97 1.53
C TYR A 29 10.68 7.75 2.78
N ALA A 30 9.71 8.21 3.58
CA ALA A 30 9.98 8.99 4.78
C ALA A 30 10.66 8.17 5.89
N ASP A 31 10.42 6.86 5.94
CA ASP A 31 10.95 5.96 6.97
C ASP A 31 11.08 4.52 6.41
N TRP A 32 12.04 3.75 6.95
CA TRP A 32 12.22 2.33 6.65
C TRP A 32 10.97 1.49 6.95
N ARG A 33 10.17 1.91 7.94
CA ARG A 33 8.87 1.29 8.25
C ARG A 33 7.86 1.44 7.11
N MET A 34 7.94 2.54 6.36
CA MET A 34 7.11 2.74 5.17
C MET A 34 7.52 1.81 4.03
N ILE A 35 8.81 1.58 3.84
CA ILE A 35 9.32 0.60 2.86
C ILE A 35 8.79 -0.80 3.17
N ARG A 36 8.82 -1.19 4.45
CA ARG A 36 8.27 -2.47 4.90
C ARG A 36 6.76 -2.57 4.63
N ASP A 37 6.00 -1.52 4.86
CA ASP A 37 4.56 -1.49 4.59
C ASP A 37 4.26 -1.62 3.08
N VAL A 38 5.07 -0.99 2.23
CA VAL A 38 4.96 -1.14 0.77
C VAL A 38 5.23 -2.58 0.32
N LYS A 39 6.24 -3.24 0.89
CA LYS A 39 6.52 -4.66 0.62
C LYS A 39 5.33 -5.55 1.01
N ARG A 40 4.73 -5.30 2.18
CA ARG A 40 3.53 -6.02 2.62
C ARG A 40 2.36 -5.82 1.68
N ARG A 41 2.11 -4.59 1.23
CA ARG A 41 1.02 -4.29 0.27
C ARG A 41 1.19 -5.00 -1.05
N LYS A 42 2.42 -5.10 -1.55
CA LYS A 42 2.73 -5.90 -2.75
C LYS A 42 2.44 -7.38 -2.53
N CYS A 43 2.93 -7.95 -1.44
CA CYS A 43 2.69 -9.35 -1.10
C CYS A 43 1.18 -9.65 -0.93
N VAL A 44 0.42 -8.73 -0.31
CA VAL A 44 -1.04 -8.85 -0.20
C VAL A 44 -1.69 -8.83 -1.57
N SER A 45 -1.29 -7.93 -2.49
CA SER A 45 -1.89 -7.86 -3.83
C SER A 45 -1.61 -9.10 -4.67
N GLU A 46 -0.42 -9.68 -4.55
CA GLU A 46 -0.01 -10.90 -5.26
C GLU A 46 -0.84 -12.12 -4.82
N HIS A 47 -1.05 -12.29 -3.51
CA HIS A 47 -1.73 -13.46 -2.96
C HIS A 47 -3.23 -13.25 -2.67
N ALA A 48 -3.79 -12.07 -2.98
CA ALA A 48 -5.16 -11.70 -2.61
C ALA A 48 -6.22 -12.69 -3.15
N LYS A 49 -6.11 -13.06 -4.42
CA LYS A 49 -7.09 -13.93 -5.09
C LYS A 49 -7.07 -15.34 -4.49
N GLU A 50 -5.88 -15.89 -4.30
CA GLU A 50 -5.71 -17.24 -3.76
C GLU A 50 -6.16 -17.32 -2.31
N ARG A 51 -5.74 -16.37 -1.49
CA ARG A 51 -6.21 -16.28 -0.11
C ARG A 51 -7.72 -16.14 0.02
N LEU A 52 -8.35 -15.38 -0.87
CA LEU A 52 -9.81 -15.26 -0.87
C LEU A 52 -10.48 -16.59 -1.16
N ARG A 53 -9.99 -17.34 -2.15
CA ARG A 53 -10.51 -18.67 -2.52
C ARG A 53 -10.38 -19.66 -1.36
N VAL A 54 -9.18 -19.78 -0.79
CA VAL A 54 -8.91 -20.71 0.30
C VAL A 54 -9.69 -20.32 1.57
N ASN A 55 -9.79 -19.03 1.89
CA ASN A 55 -10.60 -18.56 3.02
C ASN A 55 -12.09 -18.83 2.84
N SER A 56 -12.61 -18.79 1.62
CA SER A 56 -14.03 -19.13 1.37
C SER A 56 -14.31 -20.62 1.62
N LEU A 57 -13.38 -21.50 1.25
CA LEU A 57 -13.49 -22.93 1.55
C LEU A 57 -13.40 -23.19 3.06
N ARG A 58 -12.43 -22.58 3.71
CA ARG A 58 -12.21 -22.71 5.16
C ARG A 58 -13.41 -22.29 6.00
N LYS A 59 -14.09 -21.21 5.62
CA LYS A 59 -15.23 -20.65 6.36
C LYS A 59 -16.57 -21.24 5.97
N ASN A 60 -16.60 -22.19 5.07
CA ASN A 60 -17.83 -22.83 4.63
C ASN A 60 -18.21 -23.96 5.61
N ASP A 61 -19.35 -23.80 6.29
CA ASP A 61 -19.84 -24.78 7.28
C ASP A 61 -20.47 -26.03 6.64
N ILE A 62 -20.83 -25.97 5.35
CA ILE A 62 -21.43 -27.09 4.62
C ILE A 62 -20.37 -28.14 4.25
N LEU A 63 -19.10 -27.73 4.12
CA LEU A 63 -18.01 -28.62 3.73
C LEU A 63 -17.59 -29.56 4.87
N PRO A 64 -17.21 -30.81 4.55
CA PRO A 64 -16.67 -31.74 5.54
C PRO A 64 -15.40 -31.18 6.20
N LEU A 65 -15.16 -31.60 7.44
CA LEU A 65 -14.06 -31.11 8.25
C LEU A 65 -12.68 -31.34 7.61
N GLU A 66 -12.49 -32.49 6.98
CA GLU A 66 -11.25 -32.86 6.31
C GLU A 66 -10.82 -31.85 5.24
N LEU A 67 -11.76 -31.37 4.43
CA LEU A 67 -11.47 -30.35 3.41
C LEU A 67 -11.14 -28.97 4.03
N ARG A 68 -11.73 -28.65 5.17
CA ARG A 68 -11.42 -27.43 5.91
C ARG A 68 -10.02 -27.47 6.52
N GLU A 69 -9.59 -28.63 7.02
CA GLU A 69 -8.24 -28.83 7.56
C GLU A 69 -7.17 -28.69 6.46
N VAL A 70 -7.42 -29.21 5.26
CA VAL A 70 -6.54 -29.00 4.10
C VAL A 70 -6.43 -27.51 3.76
N ALA A 71 -7.56 -26.78 3.74
CA ALA A 71 -7.57 -25.34 3.49
C ALA A 71 -6.83 -24.56 4.60
N ASP A 72 -6.90 -25.00 5.85
CA ASP A 72 -6.13 -24.41 6.95
C ASP A 72 -4.63 -24.59 6.77
N ALA A 73 -4.20 -25.77 6.33
CA ALA A 73 -2.80 -26.05 6.01
C ALA A 73 -2.29 -25.19 4.85
N GLU A 74 -3.09 -25.03 3.79
CA GLU A 74 -2.78 -24.15 2.67
C GLU A 74 -2.62 -22.68 3.10
N ILE A 75 -3.51 -22.16 3.94
CA ILE A 75 -3.41 -20.79 4.47
C ILE A 75 -2.16 -20.62 5.31
N ALA A 76 -1.78 -21.61 6.10
CA ALA A 76 -0.57 -21.58 6.90
C ALA A 76 0.72 -21.57 6.05
N ALA A 77 0.69 -22.16 4.86
CA ALA A 77 1.80 -22.19 3.92
C ALA A 77 2.03 -20.81 3.25
N PHE A 78 1.02 -19.94 3.18
CA PHE A 78 1.20 -18.60 2.60
C PHE A 78 2.15 -17.72 3.43
N PRO A 79 2.88 -16.80 2.77
CA PRO A 79 3.73 -15.85 3.47
C PRO A 79 2.92 -15.04 4.51
N ARG A 80 3.45 -14.88 5.71
CA ARG A 80 2.77 -14.12 6.78
C ARG A 80 2.41 -12.69 6.38
N ASP A 81 3.20 -12.07 5.52
CA ASP A 81 2.99 -10.70 5.04
C ASP A 81 1.89 -10.59 3.97
N SER A 82 1.37 -11.71 3.45
CA SER A 82 0.20 -11.73 2.56
C SER A 82 -1.13 -11.44 3.30
N SER A 83 -1.14 -11.40 4.63
CA SER A 83 -2.33 -11.08 5.42
C SER A 83 -2.60 -9.58 5.43
N LEU A 84 -3.84 -9.19 5.05
CA LEU A 84 -4.29 -7.79 5.04
C LEU A 84 -4.21 -7.12 6.43
N VAL A 85 -4.38 -7.89 7.52
CA VAL A 85 -4.32 -7.39 8.89
C VAL A 85 -2.95 -6.77 9.24
N ARG A 86 -1.89 -7.20 8.58
CA ARG A 86 -0.53 -6.69 8.81
C ARG A 86 -0.23 -5.38 8.08
N VAL A 87 -1.09 -4.98 7.14
CA VAL A 87 -1.02 -3.69 6.45
C VAL A 87 -1.60 -2.62 7.36
N ARG A 88 -0.83 -1.57 7.61
CA ARG A 88 -1.30 -0.43 8.39
C ARG A 88 -1.37 0.83 7.54
N GLU A 89 -2.37 1.63 7.82
CA GLU A 89 -2.43 2.96 7.24
C GLU A 89 -1.41 3.88 7.89
N ARG A 90 -0.66 4.59 7.04
CA ARG A 90 0.39 5.48 7.46
C ARG A 90 0.25 6.84 6.79
N CYS A 91 0.67 7.85 7.53
CA CYS A 91 0.75 9.20 6.99
C CYS A 91 1.66 9.22 5.76
N ALA A 92 1.15 9.80 4.67
CA ALA A 92 1.92 9.92 3.44
C ALA A 92 3.16 10.81 3.61
N LEU A 93 3.19 11.77 4.51
CA LEU A 93 4.30 12.69 4.72
C LEU A 93 5.30 12.20 5.77
N THR A 94 4.83 11.76 6.92
CA THR A 94 5.68 11.46 8.09
C THR A 94 5.78 9.98 8.41
N SER A 95 5.04 9.12 7.68
CA SER A 95 4.98 7.67 7.97
C SER A 95 4.39 7.31 9.35
N ARG A 96 3.78 8.25 10.06
CA ARG A 96 3.15 8.00 11.37
C ARG A 96 2.01 6.98 11.23
N PRO A 97 1.97 5.90 12.04
CA PRO A 97 0.97 4.83 11.91
C PRO A 97 -0.32 5.06 12.71
N ARG A 98 -0.35 6.08 13.57
CA ARG A 98 -1.49 6.38 14.46
C ARG A 98 -2.01 7.78 14.23
N GLY A 99 -3.32 7.97 14.44
CA GLY A 99 -3.96 9.26 14.25
C GLY A 99 -3.89 9.76 12.81
N VAL A 100 -4.13 8.88 11.86
CA VAL A 100 -4.20 9.19 10.42
C VAL A 100 -5.64 9.54 10.06
N VAL A 101 -5.82 10.65 9.37
CA VAL A 101 -7.11 11.04 8.78
C VAL A 101 -7.23 10.33 7.43
N HIS A 102 -8.07 9.27 7.37
CA HIS A 102 -8.18 8.36 6.24
C HIS A 102 -8.44 9.06 4.91
N LYS A 103 -9.37 10.02 4.91
CA LYS A 103 -9.74 10.80 3.71
C LYS A 103 -8.52 11.47 3.03
N TYR A 104 -7.58 11.97 3.82
CA TYR A 104 -6.41 12.72 3.32
C TYR A 104 -5.11 11.91 3.36
N ARG A 105 -5.13 10.72 3.97
CA ARG A 105 -3.94 9.90 4.24
C ARG A 105 -2.82 10.66 4.98
N LEU A 106 -3.20 11.61 5.80
CA LEU A 106 -2.29 12.47 6.56
C LEU A 106 -2.48 12.22 8.06
N SER A 107 -1.40 12.37 8.82
CA SER A 107 -1.53 12.39 10.28
C SER A 107 -2.28 13.63 10.76
N ARG A 108 -2.98 13.54 11.88
CA ARG A 108 -3.72 14.67 12.47
C ARG A 108 -2.85 15.92 12.66
N ILE A 109 -1.56 15.75 12.96
CA ILE A 109 -0.61 16.83 13.17
C ILE A 109 -0.35 17.57 11.85
N VAL A 110 0.00 16.82 10.81
CA VAL A 110 0.27 17.37 9.47
C VAL A 110 -1.01 17.94 8.86
N TRP A 111 -2.13 17.25 9.02
CA TRP A 111 -3.42 17.72 8.52
C TRP A 111 -3.81 19.08 9.13
N ARG A 112 -3.68 19.21 10.46
CA ARG A 112 -3.93 20.48 11.15
C ARG A 112 -3.01 21.59 10.67
N HIS A 113 -1.72 21.30 10.53
CA HIS A 113 -0.75 22.26 10.01
C HIS A 113 -1.13 22.74 8.60
N LEU A 114 -1.49 21.83 7.69
CA LEU A 114 -1.90 22.20 6.34
C LEU A 114 -3.23 22.94 6.31
N ALA A 115 -4.17 22.62 7.20
CA ALA A 115 -5.43 23.33 7.34
C ALA A 115 -5.23 24.77 7.83
N ASP A 116 -4.38 24.98 8.83
CA ASP A 116 -4.07 26.30 9.39
C ASP A 116 -3.39 27.23 8.36
N TYR A 117 -2.66 26.65 7.40
CA TYR A 117 -2.02 27.39 6.29
C TYR A 117 -2.88 27.46 5.00
N ASN A 118 -4.16 27.16 5.07
CA ASN A 118 -5.09 27.19 3.92
C ASN A 118 -4.65 26.32 2.72
N LYS A 119 -3.90 25.24 2.98
CA LYS A 119 -3.43 24.32 1.93
C LYS A 119 -4.40 23.18 1.64
N LEU A 120 -5.52 23.11 2.34
CA LEU A 120 -6.56 22.11 2.14
C LEU A 120 -7.86 22.84 1.71
N SER A 121 -8.37 22.46 0.52
CA SER A 121 -9.61 23.04 0.01
C SER A 121 -10.82 22.63 0.86
N GLY A 122 -11.73 23.58 1.12
CA GLY A 122 -12.95 23.33 1.86
C GLY A 122 -12.77 23.05 3.36
N VAL A 123 -11.59 23.34 3.91
CA VAL A 123 -11.29 23.16 5.34
C VAL A 123 -11.06 24.52 5.98
N GLN A 124 -11.90 24.85 6.96
CA GLN A 124 -11.76 26.05 7.77
C GLN A 124 -11.61 25.68 9.24
N ARG A 125 -10.91 26.53 10.00
CA ARG A 125 -10.85 26.37 11.44
C ARG A 125 -12.24 26.64 12.04
N ALA A 126 -12.70 25.77 12.93
CA ALA A 126 -13.95 25.99 13.62
C ALA A 126 -13.84 27.27 14.48
N MET A 127 -14.79 28.16 14.25
CA MET A 127 -15.02 29.36 15.06
C MET A 127 -16.50 29.42 15.42
N TRP A 128 -16.80 29.62 16.66
CA TRP A 128 -18.14 29.77 17.20
C TRP A 128 -18.23 31.03 18.06
#